data_2586435eaecf935d17f34f542cfb028c
#
_entry.id   2586435eaecf935d17f34f542cfb028c
#
_cell.length_a   1.000
_cell.length_b   1.000
_cell.length_c   1.000
_cell.angle_alpha   90.00
_cell.angle_beta   90.00
_cell.angle_gamma   90.00
#
_symmetry.space_group_name_H-M   'P 1'
#
loop_
_entity.id
_entity.type
_entity.pdbx_description
1 polymer ?
#
loop_
_entity_poly.entity_id
_entity_poly.type
_entity_poly.pdbx_seq_one_letter_code
_entity_poly.pdbx_strand_id
1 'polypeptide(L)'
;MTLSFPVHRPTALVLASLAVLATPARAEVQERTATVRGMTVHYKVVLPDSYDPAKAYPGIIAFGGGPQTMNMVDGVLNRNFRAEAEKRGYIVVAPAAPDGRLFFEDSDRIFPDFLKKILADYKIEGGKFHAAGPSNGGIAAMHVAAAHPQYFLSATAFPGYLWQPTTAKLQALSTVCVFMYVGEHDNYRWHDEMKREAEFLRARGGGAEYTVEKGQPHRIETLVGDRASRLFEGFERALKGCRP
;
A
#
# COMPACT_ATOMS: atom_id res chain seq x y z
N MET A 1 19.12 -88.10 15.49
CA MET A 1 19.92 -87.01 14.91
C MET A 1 18.94 -85.98 14.35
N THR A 2 18.54 -85.02 15.19
CA THR A 2 17.50 -84.03 14.88
C THR A 2 18.18 -82.72 14.67
N LEU A 3 18.16 -82.19 13.43
CA LEU A 3 18.71 -80.92 13.05
C LEU A 3 17.66 -79.80 13.31
N SER A 4 18.03 -78.88 14.21
CA SER A 4 17.21 -77.66 14.50
C SER A 4 17.72 -76.49 13.67
N PHE A 5 16.84 -75.91 12.89
CA PHE A 5 17.14 -74.69 12.12
C PHE A 5 16.73 -73.46 12.92
N PRO A 6 17.55 -72.37 12.92
CA PRO A 6 17.18 -71.12 13.60
C PRO A 6 16.19 -70.33 12.74
N VAL A 7 15.05 -69.91 13.35
CA VAL A 7 14.05 -69.05 12.76
C VAL A 7 14.54 -67.56 12.86
N HIS A 8 14.87 -66.95 11.74
CA HIS A 8 15.17 -65.58 11.70
C HIS A 8 13.84 -64.72 11.72
N ARG A 9 13.68 -63.95 12.77
CA ARG A 9 12.60 -62.98 12.88
C ARG A 9 13.00 -61.70 12.12
N PRO A 10 12.19 -61.15 11.21
CA PRO A 10 12.46 -59.88 10.58
C PRO A 10 12.22 -58.73 11.58
N THR A 11 13.24 -57.89 11.78
CA THR A 11 13.14 -56.67 12.56
C THR A 11 12.46 -55.61 11.67
N ALA A 12 11.22 -55.25 12.01
CA ALA A 12 10.50 -54.19 11.32
C ALA A 12 11.11 -52.83 11.71
N LEU A 13 11.71 -52.14 10.75
CA LEU A 13 12.21 -50.79 10.91
C LEU A 13 11.02 -49.81 10.82
N VAL A 14 10.59 -49.26 11.95
CA VAL A 14 9.55 -48.20 11.98
C VAL A 14 10.22 -46.89 11.64
N LEU A 15 10.04 -46.43 10.41
CA LEU A 15 10.38 -45.07 9.98
C LEU A 15 9.36 -44.08 10.58
N ALA A 16 9.74 -43.43 11.66
CA ALA A 16 8.98 -42.30 12.20
C ALA A 16 9.16 -41.08 11.30
N SER A 17 8.14 -40.76 10.49
CA SER A 17 8.08 -39.55 9.71
C SER A 17 7.89 -38.36 10.67
N LEU A 18 8.93 -37.56 10.90
CA LEU A 18 8.80 -36.25 11.55
C LEU A 18 8.01 -35.33 10.61
N ALA A 19 6.73 -35.12 10.88
CA ALA A 19 5.97 -34.05 10.30
C ALA A 19 6.50 -32.73 10.90
N VAL A 20 7.29 -31.99 10.13
CA VAL A 20 7.66 -30.63 10.47
C VAL A 20 6.37 -29.79 10.34
N LEU A 21 5.75 -29.48 11.47
CA LEU A 21 4.67 -28.48 11.54
C LEU A 21 5.28 -27.13 11.19
N ALA A 22 5.12 -26.69 9.94
CA ALA A 22 5.43 -25.33 9.55
C ALA A 22 4.52 -24.42 10.36
N THR A 23 5.07 -23.69 11.33
CA THR A 23 4.37 -22.58 11.97
C THR A 23 4.02 -21.58 10.88
N PRO A 24 2.75 -21.10 10.82
CA PRO A 24 2.39 -20.06 9.85
C PRO A 24 3.32 -18.87 10.07
N ALA A 25 4.02 -18.46 9.03
CA ALA A 25 4.87 -17.28 9.06
C ALA A 25 3.96 -16.09 9.38
N ARG A 26 4.15 -15.50 10.57
CA ARG A 26 3.46 -14.27 10.95
C ARG A 26 3.92 -13.16 10.01
N ALA A 27 2.98 -12.33 9.57
CA ALA A 27 3.28 -11.17 8.76
C ALA A 27 4.46 -10.38 9.31
N GLU A 28 5.47 -10.19 8.48
CA GLU A 28 6.73 -9.55 8.86
C GLU A 28 6.77 -8.13 8.31
N VAL A 29 7.05 -7.16 9.18
CA VAL A 29 7.42 -5.81 8.76
C VAL A 29 8.93 -5.77 8.57
N GLN A 30 9.36 -5.65 7.33
CA GLN A 30 10.78 -5.63 6.97
C GLN A 30 11.23 -4.18 6.74
N GLU A 31 12.29 -3.76 7.42
CA GLU A 31 12.97 -2.49 7.11
C GLU A 31 14.00 -2.71 6.01
N ARG A 32 14.01 -1.85 5.02
CA ARG A 32 14.83 -1.93 3.81
C ARG A 32 15.42 -0.58 3.45
N THR A 33 16.48 -0.62 2.67
CA THR A 33 17.07 0.55 2.01
C THR A 33 17.29 0.28 0.53
N ALA A 34 17.20 1.34 -0.27
CA ALA A 34 17.53 1.30 -1.68
C ALA A 34 18.28 2.57 -2.07
N THR A 35 19.30 2.43 -2.92
CA THR A 35 19.90 3.60 -3.57
C THR A 35 19.19 3.82 -4.90
N VAL A 36 18.48 4.94 -5.01
CA VAL A 36 17.73 5.32 -6.20
C VAL A 36 18.18 6.71 -6.64
N ARG A 37 18.66 6.83 -7.87
CA ARG A 37 19.17 8.10 -8.42
C ARG A 37 20.18 8.82 -7.52
N GLY A 38 21.05 8.05 -6.85
CA GLY A 38 22.05 8.58 -5.92
C GLY A 38 21.53 8.95 -4.53
N MET A 39 20.23 8.74 -4.25
CA MET A 39 19.63 8.97 -2.94
C MET A 39 19.38 7.66 -2.21
N THR A 40 19.64 7.63 -0.91
CA THR A 40 19.26 6.50 -0.05
C THR A 40 17.81 6.65 0.37
N VAL A 41 16.97 5.74 -0.05
CA VAL A 41 15.55 5.65 0.34
C VAL A 41 15.42 4.58 1.40
N HIS A 42 15.02 4.96 2.61
CA HIS A 42 14.61 4.04 3.67
C HIS A 42 13.13 3.73 3.49
N TYR A 43 12.74 2.46 3.61
CA TYR A 43 11.34 2.07 3.49
C TYR A 43 11.03 0.82 4.30
N LYS A 44 9.75 0.63 4.61
CA LYS A 44 9.25 -0.62 5.21
C LYS A 44 8.37 -1.36 4.24
N VAL A 45 8.42 -2.69 4.35
CA VAL A 45 7.56 -3.59 3.59
C VAL A 45 6.77 -4.44 4.58
N VAL A 46 5.45 -4.44 4.42
CA VAL A 46 4.55 -5.40 5.08
C VAL A 46 4.25 -6.49 4.07
N LEU A 47 4.57 -7.72 4.43
CA LEU A 47 4.21 -8.90 3.67
C LEU A 47 2.97 -9.55 4.28
N PRO A 48 2.04 -10.10 3.48
CA PRO A 48 0.88 -10.77 4.02
C PRO A 48 1.25 -12.06 4.79
N ASP A 49 0.32 -12.53 5.62
CA ASP A 49 0.42 -13.84 6.23
C ASP A 49 0.62 -14.91 5.14
N SER A 50 1.54 -15.84 5.38
CA SER A 50 1.85 -16.90 4.42
C SER A 50 2.32 -16.39 3.04
N TYR A 51 3.10 -15.30 3.02
CA TYR A 51 3.70 -14.77 1.79
C TYR A 51 4.49 -15.85 1.04
N ASP A 52 4.22 -15.98 -0.24
CA ASP A 52 4.89 -16.89 -1.17
C ASP A 52 5.50 -16.06 -2.32
N PRO A 53 6.83 -15.98 -2.48
CA PRO A 53 7.46 -15.19 -3.54
C PRO A 53 7.13 -15.69 -4.97
N ALA A 54 6.56 -16.87 -5.11
CA ALA A 54 6.08 -17.38 -6.40
C ALA A 54 4.74 -16.78 -6.83
N LYS A 55 3.95 -16.24 -5.89
CA LYS A 55 2.63 -15.67 -6.14
C LYS A 55 2.69 -14.16 -6.34
N ALA A 56 1.73 -13.63 -7.09
CA ALA A 56 1.49 -12.20 -7.21
C ALA A 56 0.47 -11.72 -6.16
N TYR A 57 0.66 -10.48 -5.69
CA TYR A 57 -0.17 -9.85 -4.67
C TYR A 57 -0.55 -8.43 -5.08
N PRO A 58 -1.73 -7.93 -4.73
CA PRO A 58 -2.02 -6.51 -4.88
C PRO A 58 -1.05 -5.68 -4.03
N GLY A 59 -0.58 -4.56 -4.57
CA GLY A 59 0.46 -3.74 -3.97
C GLY A 59 -0.03 -2.35 -3.59
N ILE A 60 0.41 -1.83 -2.44
CA ILE A 60 0.14 -0.47 -1.97
C ILE A 60 1.47 0.26 -1.79
N ILE A 61 1.58 1.49 -2.31
CA ILE A 61 2.60 2.46 -1.89
C ILE A 61 1.93 3.38 -0.86
N ALA A 62 2.32 3.23 0.41
CA ALA A 62 1.77 3.95 1.53
C ALA A 62 2.67 5.13 1.93
N PHE A 63 2.14 6.33 1.89
CA PHE A 63 2.88 7.55 2.24
C PHE A 63 2.54 8.00 3.66
N GLY A 64 3.55 8.24 4.49
CA GLY A 64 3.38 8.83 5.81
C GLY A 64 2.90 10.29 5.72
N GLY A 65 2.13 10.74 6.71
CA GLY A 65 1.78 12.15 6.86
C GLY A 65 2.94 13.01 7.37
N GLY A 66 2.66 14.29 7.68
CA GLY A 66 3.65 15.20 8.28
C GLY A 66 4.96 15.27 7.48
N PRO A 67 6.13 15.18 8.13
CA PRO A 67 7.44 15.29 7.47
C PRO A 67 7.88 14.01 6.74
N GLN A 68 7.02 13.02 6.60
CA GLN A 68 7.25 11.77 5.85
C GLN A 68 8.53 11.00 6.27
N THR A 69 8.91 11.11 7.54
CA THR A 69 10.03 10.37 8.15
C THR A 69 9.68 8.91 8.43
N MET A 70 10.66 8.08 8.83
CA MET A 70 10.42 6.69 9.23
C MET A 70 9.41 6.56 10.38
N ASN A 71 9.37 7.52 11.34
CA ASN A 71 8.34 7.54 12.38
C ASN A 71 6.92 7.73 11.79
N MET A 72 6.80 8.51 10.72
CA MET A 72 5.53 8.69 10.01
C MET A 72 5.16 7.45 9.19
N VAL A 73 6.16 6.75 8.65
CA VAL A 73 5.99 5.43 8.03
C VAL A 73 5.43 4.42 9.03
N ASP A 74 6.03 4.31 10.22
CA ASP A 74 5.52 3.45 11.29
C ASP A 74 4.09 3.83 11.70
N GLY A 75 3.84 5.11 11.84
CA GLY A 75 2.52 5.62 12.19
C GLY A 75 1.44 5.21 11.19
N VAL A 76 1.66 5.42 9.91
CA VAL A 76 0.68 5.10 8.87
C VAL A 76 0.50 3.59 8.69
N LEU A 77 1.57 2.81 8.75
CA LEU A 77 1.48 1.35 8.68
C LEU A 77 0.65 0.80 9.82
N ASN A 78 0.97 1.14 11.06
CA ASN A 78 0.29 0.60 12.23
C ASN A 78 -1.17 1.07 12.36
N ARG A 79 -1.48 2.26 11.91
CA ARG A 79 -2.83 2.83 12.04
C ARG A 79 -3.77 2.42 10.92
N ASN A 80 -3.28 2.39 9.67
CA ASN A 80 -4.15 2.37 8.50
C ASN A 80 -3.95 1.17 7.58
N PHE A 81 -2.79 0.49 7.59
CA PHE A 81 -2.53 -0.49 6.56
C PHE A 81 -2.21 -1.89 7.08
N ARG A 82 -1.38 -2.03 8.11
CA ARG A 82 -0.77 -3.31 8.47
C ARG A 82 -1.80 -4.42 8.69
N ALA A 83 -2.73 -4.24 9.62
CA ALA A 83 -3.68 -5.29 10.01
C ALA A 83 -4.56 -5.76 8.84
N GLU A 84 -5.06 -4.84 8.03
CA GLU A 84 -5.90 -5.19 6.89
C GLU A 84 -5.07 -5.77 5.71
N ALA A 85 -3.83 -5.30 5.51
CA ALA A 85 -2.94 -5.84 4.48
C ALA A 85 -2.55 -7.30 4.77
N GLU A 86 -2.18 -7.60 6.02
CA GLU A 86 -1.89 -8.94 6.50
C GLU A 86 -3.07 -9.88 6.23
N LYS A 87 -4.27 -9.47 6.64
CA LYS A 87 -5.51 -10.24 6.53
C LYS A 87 -5.98 -10.44 5.08
N ARG A 88 -5.82 -9.42 4.22
CA ARG A 88 -6.35 -9.43 2.85
C ARG A 88 -5.33 -9.83 1.79
N GLY A 89 -4.10 -10.08 2.18
CA GLY A 89 -3.06 -10.52 1.26
C GLY A 89 -2.48 -9.40 0.40
N TYR A 90 -2.27 -8.19 0.96
CA TYR A 90 -1.61 -7.09 0.26
C TYR A 90 -0.13 -6.98 0.64
N ILE A 91 0.71 -6.62 -0.33
CA ILE A 91 2.06 -6.12 -0.06
C ILE A 91 1.97 -4.60 0.10
N VAL A 92 2.43 -4.07 1.24
CA VAL A 92 2.50 -2.63 1.47
C VAL A 92 3.96 -2.18 1.52
N VAL A 93 4.31 -1.22 0.68
CA VAL A 93 5.63 -0.58 0.67
C VAL A 93 5.46 0.86 1.11
N ALA A 94 6.14 1.25 2.18
CA ALA A 94 6.03 2.58 2.75
C ALA A 94 7.41 3.27 2.81
N PRO A 95 7.73 4.13 1.83
CA PRO A 95 8.99 4.87 1.83
C PRO A 95 8.94 6.08 2.76
N ALA A 96 10.08 6.39 3.40
CA ALA A 96 10.35 7.69 3.96
C ALA A 96 10.91 8.63 2.89
N ALA A 97 10.54 9.90 2.96
CA ALA A 97 11.06 10.90 2.05
C ALA A 97 12.58 11.09 2.27
N PRO A 98 13.41 10.91 1.23
CA PRO A 98 14.84 11.12 1.36
C PRO A 98 15.15 12.61 1.52
N ASP A 99 16.31 12.91 2.12
CA ASP A 99 16.86 14.26 2.29
C ASP A 99 15.94 15.24 3.04
N GLY A 100 14.94 14.72 3.80
CA GLY A 100 14.03 15.55 4.61
C GLY A 100 13.07 16.42 3.78
N ARG A 101 12.95 16.19 2.46
CA ARG A 101 12.01 16.89 1.57
C ARG A 101 10.80 16.01 1.30
N LEU A 102 9.63 16.63 1.09
CA LEU A 102 8.39 15.90 0.86
C LEU A 102 8.32 15.31 -0.55
N PHE A 103 7.59 14.22 -0.72
CA PHE A 103 7.44 13.54 -2.01
C PHE A 103 6.68 14.35 -3.08
N PHE A 104 6.05 15.43 -2.72
CA PHE A 104 5.41 16.37 -3.67
C PHE A 104 6.19 17.67 -3.88
N GLU A 105 7.41 17.74 -3.33
CA GLU A 105 8.38 18.82 -3.55
C GLU A 105 9.50 18.30 -4.47
N ASP A 106 10.64 17.88 -3.90
CA ASP A 106 11.80 17.43 -4.67
C ASP A 106 12.09 15.92 -4.54
N SER A 107 11.51 15.25 -3.52
CA SER A 107 11.78 13.83 -3.30
C SER A 107 11.02 12.91 -4.26
N ASP A 108 10.06 13.42 -5.03
CA ASP A 108 9.35 12.69 -6.10
C ASP A 108 10.29 12.21 -7.22
N ARG A 109 11.45 12.84 -7.38
CA ARG A 109 12.46 12.43 -8.38
C ARG A 109 13.00 11.01 -8.21
N ILE A 110 12.76 10.33 -7.08
CA ILE A 110 13.09 8.90 -6.95
C ILE A 110 12.18 8.02 -7.82
N PHE A 111 10.97 8.50 -8.14
CA PHE A 111 10.06 7.79 -9.03
C PHE A 111 10.38 8.10 -10.51
N PRO A 112 10.13 7.19 -11.44
CA PRO A 112 9.56 5.86 -11.28
C PRO A 112 10.58 4.75 -10.88
N ASP A 113 11.87 5.08 -10.73
CA ASP A 113 12.92 4.07 -10.58
C ASP A 113 12.75 3.27 -9.27
N PHE A 114 12.28 3.92 -8.20
CA PHE A 114 11.89 3.23 -6.97
C PHE A 114 10.77 2.20 -7.22
N LEU A 115 9.73 2.57 -7.99
CA LEU A 115 8.64 1.64 -8.31
C LEU A 115 9.13 0.45 -9.13
N LYS A 116 10.02 0.66 -10.11
CA LYS A 116 10.63 -0.43 -10.90
C LYS A 116 11.42 -1.38 -10.00
N LYS A 117 12.16 -0.83 -9.02
CA LYS A 117 12.87 -1.68 -8.05
C LYS A 117 11.90 -2.55 -7.25
N ILE A 118 10.82 -1.97 -6.74
CA ILE A 118 9.82 -2.74 -5.98
C ILE A 118 9.17 -3.83 -6.86
N LEU A 119 8.89 -3.54 -8.13
CA LEU A 119 8.38 -4.54 -9.08
C LEU A 119 9.39 -5.64 -9.42
N ALA A 120 10.69 -5.37 -9.30
CA ALA A 120 11.74 -6.38 -9.45
C ALA A 120 11.88 -7.27 -8.21
N ASP A 121 11.65 -6.70 -7.02
CA ASP A 121 11.77 -7.41 -5.74
C ASP A 121 10.52 -8.24 -5.39
N TYR A 122 9.33 -7.78 -5.82
CA TYR A 122 8.04 -8.37 -5.47
C TYR A 122 7.12 -8.53 -6.67
N LYS A 123 6.44 -9.67 -6.76
CA LYS A 123 5.42 -9.89 -7.79
C LYS A 123 4.13 -9.13 -7.43
N ILE A 124 3.95 -7.97 -8.02
CA ILE A 124 2.75 -7.15 -7.86
C ILE A 124 1.76 -7.46 -8.98
N GLU A 125 0.50 -7.69 -8.64
CA GLU A 125 -0.58 -7.98 -9.59
C GLU A 125 -0.71 -6.87 -10.64
N GLY A 126 -0.68 -7.27 -11.92
CA GLY A 126 -0.75 -6.33 -13.04
C GLY A 126 0.39 -5.30 -13.12
N GLY A 127 1.42 -5.39 -12.25
CA GLY A 127 2.52 -4.43 -12.19
C GLY A 127 2.10 -3.02 -11.76
N LYS A 128 0.96 -2.89 -11.07
CA LYS A 128 0.41 -1.60 -10.65
C LYS A 128 0.06 -1.58 -9.16
N PHE A 129 0.19 -0.41 -8.56
CA PHE A 129 -0.01 -0.18 -7.14
C PHE A 129 -1.27 0.65 -6.87
N HIS A 130 -1.71 0.64 -5.63
CA HIS A 130 -2.54 1.68 -5.02
C HIS A 130 -1.62 2.68 -4.32
N ALA A 131 -1.75 3.97 -4.59
CA ALA A 131 -1.08 5.02 -3.83
C ALA A 131 -2.00 5.49 -2.71
N ALA A 132 -1.55 5.57 -1.46
CA ALA A 132 -2.44 5.98 -0.37
C ALA A 132 -1.70 6.66 0.78
N GLY A 133 -2.34 7.65 1.43
CA GLY A 133 -1.80 8.27 2.63
C GLY A 133 -2.66 9.37 3.22
N PRO A 134 -2.39 9.76 4.49
CA PRO A 134 -3.05 10.88 5.16
C PRO A 134 -2.26 12.17 5.01
N SER A 135 -2.95 13.33 4.94
CA SER A 135 -2.33 14.66 5.00
C SER A 135 -1.25 14.85 3.92
N ASN A 136 -0.03 15.20 4.27
CA ASN A 136 1.10 15.25 3.32
C ASN A 136 1.29 13.91 2.58
N GLY A 137 0.97 12.77 3.21
CA GLY A 137 0.96 11.47 2.56
C GLY A 137 -0.14 11.34 1.50
N GLY A 138 -1.30 11.93 1.73
CA GLY A 138 -2.38 12.02 0.75
C GLY A 138 -2.03 12.92 -0.43
N ILE A 139 -1.39 14.07 -0.15
CA ILE A 139 -0.82 14.95 -1.19
C ILE A 139 0.22 14.19 -2.03
N ALA A 140 1.12 13.44 -1.38
CA ALA A 140 2.12 12.63 -2.06
C ALA A 140 1.49 11.53 -2.92
N ALA A 141 0.47 10.83 -2.42
CA ALA A 141 -0.25 9.80 -3.16
C ALA A 141 -0.88 10.35 -4.44
N MET A 142 -1.56 11.49 -4.35
CA MET A 142 -2.16 12.18 -5.50
C MET A 142 -1.10 12.67 -6.49
N HIS A 143 -0.03 13.29 -5.98
CA HIS A 143 1.06 13.84 -6.80
C HIS A 143 1.81 12.75 -7.58
N VAL A 144 2.24 11.69 -6.90
CA VAL A 144 3.01 10.59 -7.51
C VAL A 144 2.15 9.80 -8.49
N ALA A 145 0.87 9.57 -8.18
CA ALA A 145 -0.05 8.93 -9.12
C ALA A 145 -0.32 9.79 -10.36
N ALA A 146 -0.44 11.11 -10.21
CA ALA A 146 -0.60 12.04 -11.33
C ALA A 146 0.67 12.12 -12.22
N ALA A 147 1.86 12.04 -11.60
CA ALA A 147 3.13 12.08 -12.33
C ALA A 147 3.44 10.75 -13.07
N HIS A 148 2.96 9.63 -12.54
CA HIS A 148 3.28 8.29 -13.04
C HIS A 148 2.05 7.38 -13.14
N PRO A 149 0.95 7.78 -13.80
CA PRO A 149 -0.33 7.08 -13.77
C PRO A 149 -0.26 5.64 -14.30
N GLN A 150 0.72 5.33 -15.13
CA GLN A 150 0.93 3.98 -15.65
C GLN A 150 1.27 2.92 -14.58
N TYR A 151 1.75 3.35 -13.42
CA TYR A 151 2.10 2.46 -12.30
C TYR A 151 0.99 2.34 -11.26
N PHE A 152 -0.14 3.04 -11.42
CA PHE A 152 -1.17 3.08 -10.38
C PHE A 152 -2.55 2.64 -10.88
N LEU A 153 -3.26 1.92 -10.01
CA LEU A 153 -4.67 1.58 -10.13
C LEU A 153 -5.53 2.65 -9.45
N SER A 154 -5.07 3.15 -8.31
CA SER A 154 -5.78 4.18 -7.57
C SER A 154 -4.85 5.13 -6.82
N ALA A 155 -5.38 6.32 -6.50
CA ALA A 155 -4.84 7.25 -5.54
C ALA A 155 -5.88 7.51 -4.44
N THR A 156 -5.50 7.31 -3.17
CA THR A 156 -6.38 7.46 -2.01
C THR A 156 -5.79 8.45 -1.02
N ALA A 157 -6.52 9.52 -0.75
CA ALA A 157 -6.13 10.58 0.19
C ALA A 157 -7.11 10.68 1.36
N PHE A 158 -6.60 10.72 2.62
CA PHE A 158 -7.45 10.78 3.82
C PHE A 158 -6.88 11.68 4.94
N PRO A 159 -6.91 13.05 4.78
CA PRO A 159 -7.20 13.82 3.57
C PRO A 159 -5.96 14.02 2.67
N GLY A 160 -6.17 14.66 1.52
CA GLY A 160 -5.10 15.07 0.60
C GLY A 160 -5.67 15.58 -0.73
N TYR A 161 -4.94 16.45 -1.37
CA TYR A 161 -5.27 17.03 -2.67
C TYR A 161 -4.02 17.07 -3.55
N LEU A 162 -4.17 17.34 -4.84
CA LEU A 162 -3.06 17.40 -5.78
C LEU A 162 -2.23 18.68 -5.57
N TRP A 163 -0.95 18.52 -5.28
CA TRP A 163 -0.03 19.64 -5.10
C TRP A 163 0.20 20.38 -6.40
N GLN A 164 0.02 21.72 -6.39
CA GLN A 164 0.15 22.58 -7.56
C GLN A 164 -0.57 21.98 -8.78
N PRO A 165 -1.92 21.88 -8.73
CA PRO A 165 -2.71 21.26 -9.77
C PRO A 165 -2.57 22.01 -11.09
N THR A 166 -2.32 21.25 -12.16
CA THR A 166 -2.41 21.72 -13.54
C THR A 166 -3.43 20.88 -14.29
N THR A 167 -3.96 21.39 -15.40
CA THR A 167 -4.87 20.60 -16.23
C THR A 167 -4.24 19.28 -16.67
N ALA A 168 -2.95 19.28 -17.01
CA ALA A 168 -2.24 18.06 -17.41
C ALA A 168 -2.14 17.03 -16.27
N LYS A 169 -1.78 17.45 -15.05
CA LYS A 169 -1.74 16.58 -13.88
C LYS A 169 -3.12 15.99 -13.54
N LEU A 170 -4.16 16.83 -13.58
CA LEU A 170 -5.53 16.38 -13.34
C LEU A 170 -6.04 15.43 -14.44
N GLN A 171 -5.68 15.67 -15.71
CA GLN A 171 -5.98 14.73 -16.79
C GLN A 171 -5.28 13.38 -16.61
N ALA A 172 -3.99 13.39 -16.22
CA ALA A 172 -3.26 12.17 -15.90
C ALA A 172 -3.93 11.41 -14.74
N LEU A 173 -4.31 12.12 -13.67
CA LEU A 173 -4.97 11.54 -12.50
C LEU A 173 -6.37 10.98 -12.84
N SER A 174 -7.07 11.51 -13.85
CA SER A 174 -8.38 10.98 -14.27
C SER A 174 -8.31 9.57 -14.88
N THR A 175 -7.11 9.07 -15.16
CA THR A 175 -6.90 7.70 -15.69
C THR A 175 -6.80 6.62 -14.61
N VAL A 176 -6.73 7.02 -13.33
CA VAL A 176 -6.73 6.14 -12.16
C VAL A 176 -7.98 6.36 -11.32
N CYS A 177 -8.31 5.41 -10.45
CA CYS A 177 -9.37 5.58 -9.47
C CYS A 177 -8.93 6.54 -8.38
N VAL A 178 -9.77 7.47 -7.98
CA VAL A 178 -9.45 8.44 -6.94
C VAL A 178 -10.45 8.36 -5.79
N PHE A 179 -9.95 8.12 -4.57
CA PHE A 179 -10.75 8.06 -3.35
C PHE A 179 -10.27 9.14 -2.39
N MET A 180 -11.16 10.05 -2.02
CA MET A 180 -10.85 11.17 -1.15
C MET A 180 -11.76 11.17 0.08
N TYR A 181 -11.15 11.17 1.27
CA TYR A 181 -11.86 11.27 2.54
C TYR A 181 -11.39 12.51 3.29
N VAL A 182 -12.30 13.33 3.77
CA VAL A 182 -12.01 14.52 4.57
C VAL A 182 -12.87 14.53 5.82
N GLY A 183 -12.30 14.93 6.96
CA GLY A 183 -13.06 15.08 8.19
C GLY A 183 -14.00 16.30 8.12
N GLU A 184 -15.25 16.16 8.63
CA GLU A 184 -16.23 17.26 8.63
C GLU A 184 -15.69 18.53 9.33
N HIS A 185 -14.85 18.34 10.36
CA HIS A 185 -14.24 19.42 11.14
C HIS A 185 -12.81 19.77 10.69
N ASP A 186 -12.39 19.32 9.51
CA ASP A 186 -11.15 19.78 8.91
C ASP A 186 -11.28 21.23 8.44
N ASN A 187 -10.16 21.91 8.18
CA ASN A 187 -10.26 23.26 7.67
C ASN A 187 -10.85 23.30 6.25
N TYR A 188 -11.49 24.43 5.91
CA TYR A 188 -12.21 24.61 4.65
C TYR A 188 -11.34 24.39 3.41
N ARG A 189 -10.03 24.66 3.46
CA ARG A 189 -9.13 24.49 2.31
C ARG A 189 -9.05 23.02 1.86
N TRP A 190 -8.97 22.05 2.81
CA TRP A 190 -8.98 20.65 2.47
C TRP A 190 -10.29 20.24 1.77
N HIS A 191 -11.42 20.71 2.31
CA HIS A 191 -12.72 20.48 1.70
C HIS A 191 -12.82 21.02 0.28
N ASP A 192 -12.46 22.29 0.10
CA ASP A 192 -12.62 23.00 -1.18
C ASP A 192 -11.71 22.43 -2.27
N GLU A 193 -10.44 22.18 -1.95
CA GLU A 193 -9.49 21.59 -2.91
C GLU A 193 -9.92 20.19 -3.35
N MET A 194 -10.20 19.30 -2.38
CA MET A 194 -10.58 17.92 -2.68
C MET A 194 -11.92 17.84 -3.44
N LYS A 195 -12.90 18.66 -3.08
CA LYS A 195 -14.18 18.70 -3.76
C LYS A 195 -14.03 19.16 -5.21
N ARG A 196 -13.32 20.27 -5.46
CA ARG A 196 -13.04 20.79 -6.82
C ARG A 196 -12.33 19.76 -7.69
N GLU A 197 -11.34 19.06 -7.13
CA GLU A 197 -10.62 18.01 -7.85
C GLU A 197 -11.53 16.84 -8.20
N ALA A 198 -12.33 16.36 -7.26
CA ALA A 198 -13.28 15.27 -7.52
C ALA A 198 -14.29 15.65 -8.61
N GLU A 199 -14.82 16.89 -8.58
CA GLU A 199 -15.73 17.40 -9.61
C GLU A 199 -15.05 17.47 -10.98
N PHE A 200 -13.81 17.98 -11.03
CA PHE A 200 -13.02 18.03 -12.26
C PHE A 200 -12.78 16.65 -12.86
N LEU A 201 -12.37 15.68 -12.03
CA LEU A 201 -12.10 14.32 -12.46
C LEU A 201 -13.36 13.64 -13.00
N ARG A 202 -14.49 13.74 -12.29
CA ARG A 202 -15.79 13.18 -12.72
C ARG A 202 -16.27 13.79 -14.04
N ALA A 203 -16.11 15.08 -14.21
CA ALA A 203 -16.51 15.77 -15.46
C ALA A 203 -15.75 15.25 -16.70
N ARG A 204 -14.65 14.51 -16.50
CA ARG A 204 -13.84 13.89 -17.55
C ARG A 204 -13.97 12.38 -17.62
N GLY A 205 -14.99 11.83 -16.96
CA GLY A 205 -15.22 10.37 -16.93
C GLY A 205 -14.22 9.59 -16.05
N GLY A 206 -13.45 10.30 -15.19
CA GLY A 206 -12.61 9.67 -14.19
C GLY A 206 -13.43 9.14 -13.01
N GLY A 207 -13.03 7.98 -12.46
CA GLY A 207 -13.63 7.43 -11.25
C GLY A 207 -13.13 8.15 -10.01
N ALA A 208 -13.83 9.19 -9.55
CA ALA A 208 -13.46 9.94 -8.36
C ALA A 208 -14.59 9.95 -7.32
N GLU A 209 -14.25 9.53 -6.09
CA GLU A 209 -15.16 9.57 -4.93
C GLU A 209 -14.64 10.60 -3.92
N TYR A 210 -15.54 11.43 -3.41
CA TYR A 210 -15.28 12.39 -2.35
C TYR A 210 -16.24 12.15 -1.21
N THR A 211 -15.70 11.88 -0.03
CA THR A 211 -16.47 11.50 1.17
C THR A 211 -16.12 12.43 2.33
N VAL A 212 -17.15 13.02 2.95
CA VAL A 212 -17.01 13.78 4.19
C VAL A 212 -17.29 12.85 5.37
N GLU A 213 -16.29 12.66 6.22
CA GLU A 213 -16.37 11.85 7.43
C GLU A 213 -16.98 12.66 8.57
N LYS A 214 -18.24 12.37 8.91
CA LYS A 214 -19.01 13.10 9.92
C LYS A 214 -18.36 13.04 11.30
N GLY A 215 -18.30 14.20 11.96
CA GLY A 215 -17.71 14.34 13.29
C GLY A 215 -16.20 14.15 13.36
N GLN A 216 -15.50 13.98 12.21
CA GLN A 216 -14.08 13.75 12.19
C GLN A 216 -13.28 15.03 11.96
N PRO A 217 -12.14 15.21 12.68
CA PRO A 217 -11.17 16.26 12.41
C PRO A 217 -10.24 15.87 11.26
N HIS A 218 -9.16 16.64 11.05
CA HIS A 218 -8.11 16.35 10.07
C HIS A 218 -7.56 14.92 10.16
N ARG A 219 -7.37 14.41 11.38
CA ARG A 219 -7.02 13.02 11.62
C ARG A 219 -8.27 12.17 11.70
N ILE A 220 -8.55 11.40 10.67
CA ILE A 220 -9.81 10.66 10.50
C ILE A 220 -9.72 9.32 11.25
N GLU A 221 -10.35 9.25 12.44
CA GLU A 221 -10.34 8.03 13.28
C GLU A 221 -11.28 6.93 12.75
N THR A 222 -12.22 7.26 11.87
CA THR A 222 -13.08 6.27 11.19
C THR A 222 -12.35 5.50 10.08
N LEU A 223 -11.06 5.76 9.85
CA LEU A 223 -10.20 5.05 8.89
C LEU A 223 -8.97 4.40 9.58
N VAL A 224 -9.09 4.05 10.88
CA VAL A 224 -8.00 3.52 11.71
C VAL A 224 -8.35 2.17 12.29
N GLY A 225 -7.36 1.28 12.44
CA GLY A 225 -7.53 -0.08 12.97
C GLY A 225 -8.47 -0.89 12.09
N ASP A 226 -9.43 -1.59 12.67
CA ASP A 226 -10.41 -2.42 11.93
C ASP A 226 -11.29 -1.59 10.98
N ARG A 227 -11.46 -0.28 11.26
CA ARG A 227 -12.21 0.64 10.39
C ARG A 227 -11.43 1.06 9.15
N ALA A 228 -10.13 0.78 9.09
CA ALA A 228 -9.31 0.95 7.89
C ALA A 228 -9.73 0.00 6.75
N SER A 229 -10.55 -1.02 7.02
CA SER A 229 -11.17 -1.88 6.00
C SER A 229 -11.78 -1.09 4.84
N ARG A 230 -12.34 0.08 5.11
CA ARG A 230 -12.95 0.97 4.10
C ARG A 230 -11.95 1.50 3.06
N LEU A 231 -10.67 1.67 3.44
CA LEU A 231 -9.61 2.01 2.47
C LEU A 231 -9.39 0.84 1.50
N PHE A 232 -9.35 -0.38 2.04
CA PHE A 232 -9.15 -1.59 1.23
C PHE A 232 -10.34 -1.92 0.33
N GLU A 233 -11.56 -1.65 0.77
CA GLU A 233 -12.75 -1.72 -0.10
C GLU A 233 -12.62 -0.80 -1.32
N GLY A 234 -12.01 0.39 -1.16
CA GLY A 234 -11.66 1.28 -2.27
C GLY A 234 -10.63 0.63 -3.21
N PHE A 235 -9.58 0.01 -2.67
CA PHE A 235 -8.59 -0.70 -3.47
C PHE A 235 -9.20 -1.88 -4.24
N GLU A 236 -10.05 -2.66 -3.60
CA GLU A 236 -10.77 -3.79 -4.25
C GLU A 236 -11.71 -3.31 -5.37
N ARG A 237 -12.36 -2.15 -5.20
CA ARG A 237 -13.14 -1.54 -6.28
C ARG A 237 -12.24 -1.11 -7.44
N ALA A 238 -11.07 -0.54 -7.16
CA ALA A 238 -10.12 -0.15 -8.21
C ALA A 238 -9.59 -1.33 -9.02
N LEU A 239 -9.40 -2.51 -8.41
CA LEU A 239 -9.03 -3.74 -9.11
C LEU A 239 -10.10 -4.19 -10.13
N LYS A 240 -11.37 -3.89 -9.86
CA LYS A 240 -12.51 -4.21 -10.73
C LYS A 240 -12.84 -3.13 -11.77
N GLY A 241 -12.12 -2.01 -11.72
CA GLY A 241 -12.43 -0.82 -12.49
C GLY A 241 -13.42 0.09 -11.76
N CYS A 242 -13.05 1.33 -11.50
CA CYS A 242 -13.81 2.31 -10.71
C CYS A 242 -14.71 3.23 -11.55
N ARG A 243 -15.05 2.84 -12.75
CA ARG A 243 -16.03 3.61 -13.52
C ARG A 243 -17.44 3.27 -12.99
N PRO A 244 -18.27 4.31 -12.76
CA PRO A 244 -19.66 4.09 -12.33
C PRO A 244 -20.47 3.27 -13.32
#